data_fdde5650a412a3622f165c609afb1572
#
_entry.id   fdde5650a412a3622f165c609afb1572
#
_cell.length_a   1.000
_cell.length_b   1.000
_cell.length_c   1.000
_cell.angle_alpha   90.00
_cell.angle_beta   90.00
_cell.angle_gamma   90.00
#
_symmetry.space_group_name_H-M   'P 1'
#
loop_
_entity.id
_entity.type
_entity.pdbx_description
1 polymer ?
#
loop_
_entity_poly.entity_id
_entity_poly.type
_entity_poly.pdbx_seq_one_letter_code
_entity_poly.pdbx_strand_id
1 'polypeptide(L)'
;YDKNDKMLNTGNGFFVSEDGLALSDYTLFKGAERAVVITSEGKQMPVSLILGANDMYDVIKFRVAITEKKVPALIVAKTAPAVGADAWMLPYSTQKSIACVTGKVKEVSKVAGEYHYYTLGMQMKDKMVSCPAMNAEGQVFGIAQKSSGIDTVTTCYAAGAAFAMSQKISALSLGDAALKKIGIRKGLPETEDQALVYLFMASSSLSGDDYEKLLDDFIR
;
A
#
# COMPACT_ATOMS: atom_id res chain seq x y z
N TYR A 1 2.83 -1.02 14.80
CA TYR A 1 3.34 -0.98 16.17
C TYR A 1 4.67 -0.25 16.21
N ASP A 2 4.91 0.53 17.24
CA ASP A 2 6.21 1.20 17.47
C ASP A 2 7.25 0.26 18.11
N LYS A 3 8.44 0.80 18.42
CA LYS A 3 9.54 0.08 19.08
C LYS A 3 9.21 -0.47 20.50
N ASN A 4 8.17 0.07 21.12
CA ASN A 4 7.70 -0.38 22.44
C ASN A 4 6.51 -1.34 22.35
N ASP A 5 6.23 -1.83 21.15
CA ASP A 5 5.10 -2.72 20.83
C ASP A 5 3.71 -2.09 21.06
N LYS A 6 3.65 -0.77 21.08
CA LYS A 6 2.40 -0.03 21.16
C LYS A 6 1.78 0.09 19.75
N MET A 7 0.51 -0.23 19.64
CA MET A 7 -0.24 -0.06 18.40
C MET A 7 -0.38 1.43 18.06
N LEU A 8 0.09 1.83 16.88
CA LEU A 8 0.02 3.21 16.39
C LEU A 8 -1.27 3.45 15.61
N ASN A 9 -1.51 2.64 14.61
CA ASN A 9 -2.61 2.80 13.68
C ASN A 9 -3.22 1.46 13.31
N THR A 10 -4.46 1.48 12.84
CA THR A 10 -5.15 0.38 12.19
C THR A 10 -5.84 0.91 10.94
N GLY A 11 -5.94 0.09 9.92
CA GLY A 11 -6.61 0.42 8.67
C GLY A 11 -6.73 -0.81 7.78
N ASN A 12 -7.12 -0.60 6.55
CA ASN A 12 -7.26 -1.68 5.59
C ASN A 12 -6.03 -1.76 4.68
N GLY A 13 -5.95 -2.86 3.98
CA GLY A 13 -5.05 -3.10 2.86
C GLY A 13 -5.58 -4.28 2.07
N PHE A 14 -4.99 -4.53 0.93
CA PHE A 14 -5.40 -5.64 0.08
C PHE A 14 -4.22 -6.21 -0.67
N PHE A 15 -4.26 -7.52 -0.89
CA PHE A 15 -3.26 -8.20 -1.70
C PHE A 15 -3.50 -7.93 -3.19
N VAL A 16 -2.41 -7.73 -3.93
CA VAL A 16 -2.39 -7.54 -5.39
C VAL A 16 -1.61 -8.63 -6.10
N SER A 17 -1.02 -9.56 -5.34
CA SER A 17 -0.46 -10.80 -5.87
C SER A 17 -0.64 -11.95 -4.87
N GLU A 18 -0.68 -13.17 -5.39
CA GLU A 18 -0.88 -14.37 -4.58
C GLU A 18 0.30 -14.68 -3.65
N ASP A 19 1.48 -14.10 -3.89
CA ASP A 19 2.71 -14.26 -3.11
C ASP A 19 2.88 -13.25 -1.96
N GLY A 20 1.82 -12.48 -1.65
CA GLY A 20 1.80 -11.60 -0.49
C GLY A 20 2.17 -10.15 -0.78
N LEU A 21 2.26 -9.71 -2.05
CA LEU A 21 2.37 -8.28 -2.36
C LEU A 21 1.06 -7.57 -2.04
N ALA A 22 1.13 -6.45 -1.30
CA ALA A 22 -0.04 -5.73 -0.84
C ALA A 22 0.14 -4.21 -0.93
N LEU A 23 -1.01 -3.52 -0.97
CA LEU A 23 -1.11 -2.06 -0.99
C LEU A 23 -1.94 -1.55 0.18
N SER A 24 -1.60 -0.34 0.66
CA SER A 24 -2.34 0.38 1.71
C SER A 24 -1.92 1.86 1.70
N ASP A 25 -2.36 2.61 2.73
CA ASP A 25 -1.94 3.99 2.97
C ASP A 25 -0.61 4.05 3.73
N TYR A 26 0.30 4.93 3.31
CA TYR A 26 1.59 5.19 3.95
C TYR A 26 1.43 5.62 5.42
N THR A 27 0.41 6.44 5.73
CA THR A 27 0.16 6.95 7.09
C THR A 27 0.00 5.82 8.12
N LEU A 28 -0.50 4.65 7.72
CA LEU A 28 -0.61 3.49 8.63
C LEU A 28 0.74 2.94 9.07
N PHE A 29 1.79 3.15 8.27
CA PHE A 29 3.14 2.63 8.50
C PHE A 29 4.10 3.65 9.10
N LYS A 30 3.73 4.93 9.08
CA LYS A 30 4.58 6.00 9.60
C LYS A 30 4.87 5.80 11.09
N GLY A 31 6.14 5.70 11.46
CA GLY A 31 6.62 5.44 12.82
C GLY A 31 6.55 3.97 13.23
N ALA A 32 6.12 3.07 12.35
CA ALA A 32 6.00 1.66 12.68
C ALA A 32 7.34 0.92 12.55
N GLU A 33 7.68 0.16 13.59
CA GLU A 33 8.81 -0.79 13.60
C GLU A 33 8.38 -2.18 13.14
N ARG A 34 7.10 -2.51 13.29
CA ARG A 34 6.47 -3.71 12.75
C ARG A 34 5.02 -3.47 12.36
N ALA A 35 4.53 -4.25 11.42
CA ALA A 35 3.12 -4.28 11.05
C ALA A 35 2.64 -5.72 10.91
N VAL A 36 1.35 -5.94 11.16
CA VAL A 36 0.69 -7.24 11.06
C VAL A 36 -0.56 -7.07 10.21
N VAL A 37 -0.71 -7.93 9.24
CA VAL A 37 -1.94 -8.08 8.45
C VAL A 37 -2.82 -9.12 9.10
N ILE A 38 -4.09 -8.79 9.30
CA ILE A 38 -5.11 -9.72 9.80
C ILE A 38 -6.09 -9.98 8.66
N THR A 39 -6.18 -11.24 8.22
CA THR A 39 -7.10 -11.63 7.14
C THR A 39 -8.55 -11.67 7.63
N SER A 40 -9.50 -11.76 6.71
CA SER A 40 -10.92 -11.96 7.03
C SER A 40 -11.20 -13.24 7.84
N GLU A 41 -10.29 -14.20 7.79
CA GLU A 41 -10.34 -15.46 8.58
C GLU A 41 -9.66 -15.32 9.96
N GLY A 42 -9.14 -14.12 10.28
CA GLY A 42 -8.46 -13.85 11.56
C GLY A 42 -7.00 -14.29 11.61
N LYS A 43 -6.41 -14.76 10.51
CA LYS A 43 -4.99 -15.11 10.46
C LYS A 43 -4.13 -13.86 10.56
N GLN A 44 -3.09 -13.93 11.37
CA GLN A 44 -2.11 -12.87 11.53
C GLN A 44 -0.84 -13.20 10.75
N MET A 45 -0.42 -12.29 9.89
CA MET A 45 0.79 -12.43 9.07
C MET A 45 1.64 -11.17 9.17
N PRO A 46 2.94 -11.27 9.47
CA PRO A 46 3.78 -10.10 9.59
C PRO A 46 4.09 -9.48 8.23
N VAL A 47 4.18 -8.15 8.19
CA VAL A 47 4.80 -7.44 7.07
C VAL A 47 6.29 -7.67 7.14
N SER A 48 6.87 -8.20 6.06
CA SER A 48 8.29 -8.55 5.99
C SER A 48 9.16 -7.44 5.38
N LEU A 49 8.65 -6.76 4.35
CA LEU A 49 9.41 -5.77 3.59
C LEU A 49 8.52 -4.60 3.14
N ILE A 50 9.08 -3.40 3.16
CA ILE A 50 8.54 -2.25 2.43
C ILE A 50 9.20 -2.21 1.04
N LEU A 51 8.39 -2.14 -0.01
CA LEU A 51 8.82 -2.20 -1.39
C LEU A 51 8.69 -0.87 -2.13
N GLY A 52 8.10 0.14 -1.49
CA GLY A 52 7.98 1.48 -2.00
C GLY A 52 6.90 2.26 -1.27
N ALA A 53 7.05 3.56 -1.18
CA ALA A 53 6.10 4.44 -0.51
C ALA A 53 6.12 5.83 -1.13
N ASN A 54 5.01 6.55 -0.97
CA ASN A 54 4.90 7.95 -1.32
C ASN A 54 4.04 8.66 -0.27
N ASP A 55 4.62 9.58 0.48
CA ASP A 55 3.94 10.29 1.57
C ASP A 55 3.03 11.43 1.09
N MET A 56 3.29 11.99 -0.09
CA MET A 56 2.44 13.03 -0.68
C MET A 56 1.07 12.48 -1.09
N TYR A 57 1.04 11.31 -1.69
CA TYR A 57 -0.19 10.64 -2.13
C TYR A 57 -0.66 9.55 -1.19
N ASP A 58 -0.02 9.43 -0.04
CA ASP A 58 -0.34 8.50 1.05
C ASP A 58 -0.51 7.05 0.58
N VAL A 59 0.45 6.52 -0.18
CA VAL A 59 0.42 5.14 -0.66
C VAL A 59 1.67 4.38 -0.27
N ILE A 60 1.51 3.08 -0.02
CA ILE A 60 2.61 2.17 0.29
C ILE A 60 2.41 0.81 -0.38
N LYS A 61 3.52 0.26 -0.88
CA LYS A 61 3.64 -1.10 -1.41
C LYS A 61 4.54 -1.91 -0.48
N PHE A 62 4.07 -3.07 -0.05
CA PHE A 62 4.77 -3.90 0.93
C PHE A 62 4.56 -5.39 0.69
N ARG A 63 5.42 -6.20 1.28
CA ARG A 63 5.36 -7.66 1.26
C ARG A 63 4.92 -8.20 2.62
N VAL A 64 3.99 -9.13 2.59
CA VAL A 64 3.54 -9.89 3.76
C VAL A 64 4.19 -11.27 3.71
N ALA A 65 4.73 -11.73 4.83
CA ALA A 65 5.23 -13.09 4.96
C ALA A 65 4.04 -14.04 5.09
N ILE A 66 3.58 -14.56 3.96
CA ILE A 66 2.48 -15.51 3.92
C ILE A 66 2.95 -16.89 4.38
N THR A 67 2.10 -17.60 5.13
CA THR A 67 2.38 -18.96 5.62
C THR A 67 1.79 -20.04 4.70
N GLU A 68 0.95 -19.65 3.77
CA GLU A 68 0.30 -20.51 2.78
C GLU A 68 1.03 -20.41 1.43
N LYS A 69 0.72 -21.36 0.52
CA LYS A 69 1.29 -21.28 -0.83
C LYS A 69 0.87 -20.01 -1.56
N LYS A 70 -0.34 -19.53 -1.29
CA LYS A 70 -0.89 -18.32 -1.90
C LYS A 70 -2.01 -17.71 -1.06
N VAL A 71 -2.24 -16.43 -1.27
CA VAL A 71 -3.38 -15.68 -0.73
C VAL A 71 -4.29 -15.20 -1.85
N PRO A 72 -5.60 -14.99 -1.59
CA PRO A 72 -6.48 -14.32 -2.56
C PRO A 72 -5.97 -12.90 -2.86
N ALA A 73 -5.84 -12.56 -4.13
CA ALA A 73 -5.34 -11.27 -4.59
C ALA A 73 -6.30 -10.60 -5.57
N LEU A 74 -6.34 -9.28 -5.53
CA LEU A 74 -7.11 -8.45 -6.46
C LEU A 74 -6.23 -8.05 -7.65
N ILE A 75 -6.84 -7.98 -8.82
CA ILE A 75 -6.16 -7.54 -10.04
C ILE A 75 -6.19 -6.00 -10.09
N VAL A 76 -5.05 -5.38 -10.29
CA VAL A 76 -4.96 -3.93 -10.50
C VAL A 76 -5.41 -3.61 -11.93
N ALA A 77 -6.33 -2.65 -12.07
CA ALA A 77 -6.83 -2.20 -13.35
C ALA A 77 -5.72 -1.56 -14.18
N LYS A 78 -5.64 -1.94 -15.45
CA LYS A 78 -4.65 -1.40 -16.40
C LYS A 78 -5.02 -0.01 -16.92
N THR A 79 -6.31 0.31 -16.92
CA THR A 79 -6.84 1.57 -17.41
C THR A 79 -7.64 2.27 -16.33
N ALA A 80 -7.54 3.60 -16.29
CA ALA A 80 -8.35 4.41 -15.39
C ALA A 80 -9.83 4.35 -15.80
N PRO A 81 -10.78 4.25 -14.86
CA PRO A 81 -12.19 4.37 -15.17
C PRO A 81 -12.51 5.81 -15.62
N ALA A 82 -13.47 5.94 -16.53
CA ALA A 82 -13.95 7.25 -16.97
C ALA A 82 -14.82 7.93 -15.91
N VAL A 83 -14.95 9.27 -15.99
CA VAL A 83 -15.94 10.02 -15.21
C VAL A 83 -17.35 9.48 -15.51
N GLY A 84 -18.15 9.26 -14.48
CA GLY A 84 -19.48 8.66 -14.59
C GLY A 84 -19.52 7.13 -14.50
N ALA A 85 -18.37 6.46 -14.61
CA ALA A 85 -18.30 5.01 -14.44
C ALA A 85 -18.73 4.59 -13.02
N ASP A 86 -19.35 3.41 -12.92
CA ASP A 86 -19.67 2.83 -11.63
C ASP A 86 -18.41 2.42 -10.87
N ALA A 87 -18.43 2.58 -9.57
CA ALA A 87 -17.36 2.24 -8.66
C ALA A 87 -17.89 1.48 -7.44
N TRP A 88 -17.14 0.50 -7.00
CA TRP A 88 -17.42 -0.30 -5.80
C TRP A 88 -16.28 -0.20 -4.84
N MET A 89 -16.58 -0.17 -3.55
CA MET A 89 -15.61 -0.22 -2.49
C MET A 89 -15.88 -1.44 -1.62
N LEU A 90 -14.83 -2.19 -1.33
CA LEU A 90 -14.89 -3.43 -0.57
C LEU A 90 -14.25 -3.21 0.81
N PRO A 91 -15.03 -2.90 1.87
CA PRO A 91 -14.51 -2.78 3.22
C PRO A 91 -14.08 -4.15 3.77
N TYR A 92 -13.09 -4.14 4.66
CA TYR A 92 -12.73 -5.33 5.41
C TYR A 92 -13.93 -5.85 6.22
N SER A 93 -14.16 -7.16 6.17
CA SER A 93 -15.20 -7.82 6.94
C SER A 93 -14.77 -9.24 7.31
N THR A 94 -15.08 -9.64 8.53
CA THR A 94 -15.00 -11.04 8.99
C THR A 94 -16.29 -11.82 8.75
N GLN A 95 -17.32 -11.16 8.22
CA GLN A 95 -18.60 -11.81 7.90
C GLN A 95 -18.55 -12.48 6.53
N LYS A 96 -19.29 -13.57 6.37
CA LYS A 96 -19.40 -14.31 5.09
C LYS A 96 -20.02 -13.48 3.96
N SER A 97 -20.91 -12.53 4.28
CA SER A 97 -21.47 -11.59 3.31
C SER A 97 -20.77 -10.24 3.43
N ILE A 98 -20.18 -9.80 2.34
CA ILE A 98 -19.51 -8.49 2.28
C ILE A 98 -20.45 -7.51 1.61
N ALA A 99 -20.81 -6.43 2.30
CA ALA A 99 -21.57 -5.34 1.71
C ALA A 99 -20.60 -4.39 1.00
N CYS A 100 -20.61 -4.38 -0.33
CA CYS A 100 -19.94 -3.36 -1.12
C CYS A 100 -20.65 -2.01 -0.96
N VAL A 101 -19.86 -0.94 -0.88
CA VAL A 101 -20.38 0.42 -1.04
C VAL A 101 -20.27 0.80 -2.51
N THR A 102 -21.34 1.34 -3.08
CA THR A 102 -21.41 1.67 -4.50
C THR A 102 -21.49 3.18 -4.72
N GLY A 103 -20.96 3.66 -5.82
CA GLY A 103 -21.01 5.04 -6.23
C GLY A 103 -20.51 5.20 -7.66
N LYS A 104 -20.17 6.43 -8.03
CA LYS A 104 -19.65 6.74 -9.37
C LYS A 104 -18.35 7.52 -9.27
N VAL A 105 -17.51 7.35 -10.27
CA VAL A 105 -16.33 8.21 -10.46
C VAL A 105 -16.83 9.62 -10.81
N LYS A 106 -16.51 10.60 -9.97
CA LYS A 106 -16.92 12.01 -10.17
C LYS A 106 -15.86 12.81 -10.90
N GLU A 107 -14.61 12.53 -10.58
CA GLU A 107 -13.48 13.24 -11.17
C GLU A 107 -12.29 12.29 -11.29
N VAL A 108 -11.48 12.51 -12.34
CA VAL A 108 -10.23 11.82 -12.59
C VAL A 108 -9.16 12.88 -12.82
N SER A 109 -8.25 13.02 -11.89
CA SER A 109 -7.13 13.96 -11.95
C SER A 109 -5.84 13.21 -12.24
N LYS A 110 -4.91 13.84 -12.96
CA LYS A 110 -3.57 13.27 -13.19
C LYS A 110 -2.67 13.54 -11.99
N VAL A 111 -1.89 12.55 -11.61
CA VAL A 111 -0.83 12.62 -10.61
C VAL A 111 0.51 12.75 -11.35
N ALA A 112 1.47 11.93 -11.16
CA ALA A 112 2.74 11.95 -11.86
C ALA A 112 2.61 11.26 -13.23
N GLY A 113 2.75 12.01 -14.32
CA GLY A 113 2.71 11.47 -15.68
C GLY A 113 1.34 10.90 -16.07
N GLU A 114 1.23 9.59 -16.21
CA GLU A 114 0.02 8.88 -16.64
C GLU A 114 -0.84 8.35 -15.49
N TYR A 115 -0.40 8.49 -14.24
CA TYR A 115 -1.13 7.99 -13.07
C TYR A 115 -2.25 8.94 -12.65
N HIS A 116 -3.22 8.42 -11.91
CA HIS A 116 -4.47 9.11 -11.62
C HIS A 116 -4.80 9.15 -10.13
N TYR A 117 -5.59 10.16 -9.77
CA TYR A 117 -6.25 10.34 -8.48
C TYR A 117 -7.73 10.57 -8.74
N TYR A 118 -8.59 10.04 -7.89
CA TYR A 118 -10.02 9.99 -8.15
C TYR A 118 -10.81 10.67 -7.05
N THR A 119 -11.90 11.32 -7.43
CA THR A 119 -13.00 11.70 -6.55
C THR A 119 -14.17 10.76 -6.82
N LEU A 120 -14.67 10.10 -5.77
CA LEU A 120 -15.74 9.12 -5.86
C LEU A 120 -17.01 9.65 -5.21
N GLY A 121 -18.14 9.52 -5.89
CA GLY A 121 -19.47 9.89 -5.41
C GLY A 121 -20.06 8.87 -4.45
N MET A 122 -19.36 8.61 -3.36
CA MET A 122 -19.83 7.73 -2.28
C MET A 122 -19.40 8.30 -0.93
N GLN A 123 -20.12 7.95 0.13
CA GLN A 123 -19.80 8.40 1.47
C GLN A 123 -18.63 7.63 2.04
N MET A 124 -17.61 8.35 2.49
CA MET A 124 -16.46 7.79 3.18
C MET A 124 -16.79 7.57 4.66
N LYS A 125 -16.57 6.36 5.16
CA LYS A 125 -16.63 6.02 6.60
C LYS A 125 -15.23 5.65 7.07
N ASP A 126 -14.92 5.85 8.35
CA ASP A 126 -13.56 5.59 8.89
C ASP A 126 -13.06 4.17 8.59
N LYS A 127 -13.92 3.17 8.66
CA LYS A 127 -13.59 1.78 8.35
C LYS A 127 -13.35 1.49 6.86
N MET A 128 -13.53 2.49 5.99
CA MET A 128 -13.32 2.37 4.54
C MET A 128 -11.98 2.95 4.08
N VAL A 129 -11.21 3.55 4.99
CA VAL A 129 -9.87 4.06 4.69
C VAL A 129 -8.97 2.91 4.25
N SER A 130 -8.22 3.12 3.18
CA SER A 130 -7.33 2.15 2.53
C SER A 130 -8.03 0.92 1.91
N CYS A 131 -9.37 0.95 1.76
CA CYS A 131 -10.11 -0.09 1.03
C CYS A 131 -9.85 0.00 -0.48
N PRO A 132 -9.90 -1.11 -1.21
CA PRO A 132 -9.82 -1.11 -2.66
C PRO A 132 -11.08 -0.47 -3.28
N ALA A 133 -10.88 0.47 -4.20
CA ALA A 133 -11.90 0.98 -5.10
C ALA A 133 -11.82 0.21 -6.42
N MET A 134 -12.93 -0.41 -6.85
CA MET A 134 -12.97 -1.37 -7.95
C MET A 134 -13.90 -0.90 -9.06
N ASN A 135 -13.59 -1.31 -10.29
CA ASN A 135 -14.43 -1.13 -11.46
C ASN A 135 -15.48 -2.28 -11.60
N ALA A 136 -16.29 -2.24 -12.65
CA ALA A 136 -17.32 -3.25 -12.91
C ALA A 136 -16.77 -4.68 -13.12
N GLU A 137 -15.53 -4.80 -13.55
CA GLU A 137 -14.82 -6.07 -13.76
C GLU A 137 -14.20 -6.60 -12.45
N GLY A 138 -14.38 -5.91 -11.32
CA GLY A 138 -13.78 -6.27 -10.04
C GLY A 138 -12.27 -5.98 -9.93
N GLN A 139 -11.72 -5.18 -10.84
CA GLN A 139 -10.33 -4.78 -10.81
C GLN A 139 -10.15 -3.51 -9.99
N VAL A 140 -9.09 -3.44 -9.21
CA VAL A 140 -8.79 -2.30 -8.35
C VAL A 140 -8.16 -1.17 -9.16
N PHE A 141 -8.80 -0.02 -9.19
CA PHE A 141 -8.24 1.19 -9.79
C PHE A 141 -7.71 2.19 -8.75
N GLY A 142 -8.14 2.09 -7.50
CA GLY A 142 -7.75 3.07 -6.47
C GLY A 142 -7.73 2.51 -5.06
N ILE A 143 -7.07 3.26 -4.17
CA ILE A 143 -7.00 3.04 -2.73
C ILE A 143 -7.77 4.18 -2.07
N ALA A 144 -8.83 3.87 -1.34
CA ALA A 144 -9.71 4.85 -0.74
C ALA A 144 -9.01 5.66 0.37
N GLN A 145 -9.10 6.96 0.32
CA GLN A 145 -8.45 7.88 1.24
C GLN A 145 -9.46 8.84 1.89
N LYS A 146 -9.23 9.16 3.14
CA LYS A 146 -10.03 10.15 3.86
C LYS A 146 -9.58 11.56 3.48
N SER A 147 -10.54 12.46 3.24
CA SER A 147 -10.24 13.88 3.10
C SER A 147 -9.59 14.43 4.37
N SER A 148 -8.54 15.21 4.24
CA SER A 148 -7.93 15.96 5.35
C SER A 148 -8.65 17.28 5.65
N GLY A 149 -9.70 17.63 4.91
CA GLY A 149 -10.47 18.86 5.07
C GLY A 149 -11.50 18.78 6.18
N ILE A 150 -11.90 19.97 6.67
CA ILE A 150 -12.95 20.17 7.70
C ILE A 150 -14.36 19.86 7.15
N ASP A 151 -14.47 19.43 5.91
CA ASP A 151 -15.73 19.16 5.26
C ASP A 151 -16.47 18.00 5.93
N THR A 152 -17.60 18.33 6.54
CA THR A 152 -18.59 17.39 7.04
C THR A 152 -19.26 16.57 5.92
N VAL A 153 -19.03 16.93 4.67
CA VAL A 153 -19.46 16.18 3.48
C VAL A 153 -18.35 15.22 3.09
N THR A 154 -18.60 14.00 3.35
CA THR A 154 -17.75 12.83 3.18
C THR A 154 -17.47 12.54 1.72
N THR A 155 -16.66 13.38 1.07
CA THR A 155 -16.14 13.08 -0.26
C THR A 155 -15.11 11.97 -0.14
N CYS A 156 -15.31 10.90 -0.88
CA CYS A 156 -14.35 9.81 -0.95
C CYS A 156 -13.31 10.11 -2.04
N TYR A 157 -12.06 10.16 -1.65
CA TYR A 157 -10.94 10.23 -2.57
C TYR A 157 -10.29 8.85 -2.73
N ALA A 158 -9.59 8.64 -3.84
CA ALA A 158 -8.79 7.43 -4.02
C ALA A 158 -7.50 7.73 -4.79
N ALA A 159 -6.38 7.33 -4.22
CA ALA A 159 -5.10 7.32 -4.93
C ALA A 159 -5.08 6.16 -5.92
N GLY A 160 -4.53 6.37 -7.12
CA GLY A 160 -4.48 5.32 -8.15
C GLY A 160 -3.70 4.09 -7.69
N ALA A 161 -4.29 2.90 -7.82
CA ALA A 161 -3.63 1.64 -7.47
C ALA A 161 -2.41 1.38 -8.37
N ALA A 162 -2.47 1.74 -9.65
CA ALA A 162 -1.33 1.65 -10.57
C ALA A 162 -0.17 2.57 -10.12
N PHE A 163 -0.48 3.75 -9.56
CA PHE A 163 0.54 4.63 -8.97
C PHE A 163 1.18 3.99 -7.73
N ALA A 164 0.38 3.41 -6.83
CA ALA A 164 0.92 2.69 -5.68
C ALA A 164 1.80 1.50 -6.09
N MET A 165 1.40 0.76 -7.13
CA MET A 165 2.19 -0.33 -7.71
C MET A 165 3.52 0.14 -8.31
N SER A 166 3.59 1.34 -8.87
CA SER A 166 4.80 1.91 -9.46
C SER A 166 5.84 2.33 -8.41
N GLN A 167 5.45 2.46 -7.15
CA GLN A 167 6.39 2.79 -6.07
C GLN A 167 7.41 1.66 -5.91
N LYS A 168 8.69 2.03 -5.81
CA LYS A 168 9.80 1.07 -5.74
C LYS A 168 10.95 1.60 -4.90
N ILE A 169 11.72 0.68 -4.35
CA ILE A 169 13.03 0.99 -3.77
C ILE A 169 14.01 1.26 -4.92
N SER A 170 14.82 2.28 -4.77
CA SER A 170 15.89 2.66 -5.69
C SER A 170 17.19 2.90 -4.93
N ALA A 171 18.27 3.11 -5.64
CA ALA A 171 19.56 3.45 -5.02
C ALA A 171 19.47 4.70 -4.14
N LEU A 172 18.57 5.66 -4.44
CA LEU A 172 18.38 6.89 -3.67
C LEU A 172 17.46 6.73 -2.45
N SER A 173 16.78 5.58 -2.31
CA SER A 173 15.80 5.34 -1.24
C SER A 173 16.39 5.35 0.17
N LEU A 174 17.70 5.14 0.32
CA LEU A 174 18.40 5.32 1.60
C LEU A 174 18.31 6.76 2.13
N GLY A 175 18.21 7.75 1.24
CA GLY A 175 18.00 9.16 1.56
C GLY A 175 16.56 9.60 1.73
N ASP A 176 15.59 8.76 1.33
CA ASP A 176 14.17 9.11 1.27
C ASP A 176 13.58 9.36 2.66
N ALA A 177 13.02 10.56 2.87
CA ALA A 177 12.49 10.99 4.16
C ALA A 177 11.20 10.23 4.55
N ALA A 178 10.39 9.79 3.59
CA ALA A 178 9.20 9.01 3.86
C ALA A 178 9.58 7.59 4.31
N LEU A 179 10.48 6.93 3.59
CA LEU A 179 10.95 5.60 3.92
C LEU A 179 11.73 5.54 5.24
N LYS A 180 12.48 6.60 5.59
CA LYS A 180 13.18 6.70 6.89
C LYS A 180 12.25 6.75 8.10
N LYS A 181 11.01 7.20 7.92
CA LYS A 181 9.99 7.23 8.99
C LYS A 181 9.36 5.87 9.27
N ILE A 182 9.71 4.83 8.55
CA ILE A 182 9.22 3.46 8.73
C ILE A 182 10.38 2.61 9.20
N GLY A 183 10.31 1.98 10.37
CA GLY A 183 11.35 1.09 10.92
C GLY A 183 11.35 -0.29 10.27
N ILE A 184 10.25 -0.71 9.64
CA ILE A 184 10.16 -2.00 8.94
C ILE A 184 11.20 -2.03 7.80
N ARG A 185 11.86 -3.17 7.66
CA ARG A 185 12.90 -3.41 6.65
C ARG A 185 12.41 -3.10 5.24
N LYS A 186 13.27 -2.47 4.42
CA LYS A 186 13.03 -2.20 3.01
C LYS A 186 13.55 -3.34 2.16
N GLY A 187 12.87 -3.62 1.04
CA GLY A 187 13.37 -4.53 0.03
C GLY A 187 14.53 -3.93 -0.77
N LEU A 188 15.08 -4.74 -1.65
CA LEU A 188 16.08 -4.30 -2.62
C LEU A 188 15.42 -3.66 -3.86
N PRO A 189 16.14 -2.83 -4.61
CA PRO A 189 15.75 -2.44 -5.96
C PRO A 189 15.50 -3.67 -6.85
N GLU A 190 14.60 -3.50 -7.83
CA GLU A 190 14.12 -4.60 -8.67
C GLU A 190 15.16 -5.08 -9.70
N THR A 191 16.17 -4.26 -10.04
CA THR A 191 17.24 -4.64 -10.98
C THR A 191 18.56 -4.86 -10.25
N GLU A 192 19.35 -5.81 -10.73
CA GLU A 192 20.65 -6.16 -10.15
C GLU A 192 21.59 -4.95 -10.07
N ASP A 193 21.69 -4.16 -11.13
CA ASP A 193 22.56 -2.97 -11.17
C ASP A 193 22.16 -1.96 -10.08
N GLN A 194 20.86 -1.69 -9.93
CA GLN A 194 20.38 -0.78 -8.89
C GLN A 194 20.54 -1.38 -7.49
N ALA A 195 20.36 -2.68 -7.34
CA ALA A 195 20.57 -3.37 -6.08
C ALA A 195 22.05 -3.31 -5.65
N LEU A 196 22.99 -3.51 -6.56
CA LEU A 196 24.43 -3.36 -6.29
C LEU A 196 24.78 -1.93 -5.84
N VAL A 197 24.27 -0.92 -6.53
CA VAL A 197 24.47 0.48 -6.13
C VAL A 197 23.87 0.75 -4.75
N TYR A 198 22.66 0.23 -4.50
CA TYR A 198 21.99 0.34 -3.20
C TYR A 198 22.82 -0.30 -2.08
N LEU A 199 23.32 -1.53 -2.29
CA LEU A 199 24.19 -2.24 -1.35
C LEU A 199 25.47 -1.46 -1.05
N PHE A 200 26.13 -0.93 -2.09
CA PHE A 200 27.33 -0.11 -1.92
C PHE A 200 27.06 1.12 -1.05
N MET A 201 25.96 1.84 -1.29
CA MET A 201 25.57 3.00 -0.48
C MET A 201 25.14 2.60 0.94
N ALA A 202 24.47 1.47 1.09
CA ALA A 202 24.00 0.96 2.37
C ALA A 202 25.14 0.54 3.31
N SER A 203 26.27 0.08 2.77
CA SER A 203 27.44 -0.37 3.55
C SER A 203 28.00 0.70 4.48
N SER A 204 27.84 1.99 4.13
CA SER A 204 28.26 3.13 4.95
C SER A 204 27.16 3.71 5.84
N SER A 205 25.92 3.27 5.69
CA SER A 205 24.75 3.91 6.29
C SER A 205 23.98 3.02 7.28
N LEU A 206 24.08 1.70 7.13
CA LEU A 206 23.40 0.72 7.96
C LEU A 206 24.31 0.17 9.06
N SER A 207 23.70 -0.39 10.12
CA SER A 207 24.40 -1.22 11.09
C SER A 207 24.93 -2.51 10.44
N GLY A 208 25.95 -3.14 11.02
CA GLY A 208 26.49 -4.40 10.50
C GLY A 208 25.43 -5.48 10.32
N ASP A 209 24.58 -5.68 11.32
CA ASP A 209 23.52 -6.70 11.32
C ASP A 209 22.44 -6.43 10.25
N ASP A 210 22.08 -5.16 10.03
CA ASP A 210 21.09 -4.80 9.02
C ASP A 210 21.67 -4.90 7.61
N TYR A 211 22.96 -4.60 7.46
CA TYR A 211 23.65 -4.76 6.19
C TYR A 211 23.83 -6.23 5.83
N GLU A 212 24.17 -7.10 6.79
CA GLU A 212 24.26 -8.55 6.58
C GLU A 212 22.93 -9.14 6.09
N LYS A 213 21.81 -8.79 6.73
CA LYS A 213 20.47 -9.18 6.27
C LYS A 213 20.16 -8.72 4.84
N LEU A 214 20.65 -7.54 4.48
CA LEU A 214 20.45 -6.98 3.13
C LEU A 214 21.28 -7.75 2.08
N LEU A 215 22.50 -8.17 2.43
CA LEU A 215 23.32 -9.04 1.60
C LEU A 215 22.68 -10.42 1.41
N ASP A 216 22.13 -11.00 2.48
CA ASP A 216 21.42 -12.28 2.41
C ASP A 216 20.22 -12.22 1.46
N ASP A 217 19.49 -11.12 1.44
CA ASP A 217 18.37 -10.91 0.51
C ASP A 217 18.83 -10.79 -0.95
N PHE A 218 20.03 -10.26 -1.18
CA PHE A 218 20.59 -10.10 -2.53
C PHE A 218 21.10 -11.44 -3.12
N ILE A 219 21.56 -12.33 -2.26
CA ILE A 219 22.13 -13.65 -2.67
C ILE A 219 21.02 -14.68 -2.98
N ARG A 220 19.81 -14.49 -2.45
CA ARG A 220 18.65 -15.40 -2.64
C ARG A 220 17.89 -15.12 -3.92
#